data_607b1bf31cdd4ab91d7d633b4df7e8d2
#
_entry.id   607b1bf31cdd4ab91d7d633b4df7e8d2
#
_cell.length_a   1.000
_cell.length_b   1.000
_cell.length_c   1.000
_cell.angle_alpha   90.00
_cell.angle_beta   90.00
_cell.angle_gamma   90.00
#
_symmetry.space_group_name_H-M   'P 1'
#
loop_
_entity.id
_entity.type
_entity.pdbx_description
1 polymer ?
#
loop_
_entity_poly.entity_id
_entity_poly.type
_entity_poly.pdbx_seq_one_letter_code
_entity_poly.pdbx_strand_id
1 'polypeptide(L)'
;MYNPLPPRLTIKPSLISGLGLFATAGIAQGTNLGTTHIKVDGEIFRTPLGGFINCDENANCVKVEMRTEGSISDKWNLVTLRNITNGEELTLKYTFYTITKDFLEEAEKEKKALEESYQESVRQTKERKHFHPKAIDGYGD
;
A
#
# COMPACT_ATOMS: atom_id res chain seq x y z
N MET A 1 7.93 -30.95 0.09
CA MET A 1 6.58 -30.41 0.18
C MET A 1 6.57 -28.97 -0.33
N TYR A 2 5.60 -28.67 -1.17
CA TYR A 2 5.45 -27.31 -1.69
C TYR A 2 5.02 -26.37 -0.56
N ASN A 3 5.73 -25.26 -0.43
CA ASN A 3 5.37 -24.23 0.54
C ASN A 3 5.20 -22.92 -0.23
N PRO A 4 3.97 -22.40 -0.32
CA PRO A 4 3.70 -21.18 -1.09
C PRO A 4 4.19 -19.90 -0.43
N LEU A 5 4.65 -19.98 0.82
CA LEU A 5 5.18 -18.82 1.52
C LEU A 5 6.70 -18.86 1.55
N PRO A 6 7.37 -17.70 1.56
CA PRO A 6 8.81 -17.67 1.78
C PRO A 6 9.16 -18.20 3.17
N PRO A 7 10.40 -18.61 3.39
CA PRO A 7 10.84 -19.03 4.72
C PRO A 7 10.62 -17.93 5.75
N ARG A 8 10.42 -18.33 6.99
CA ARG A 8 10.22 -17.41 8.12
C ARG A 8 8.86 -16.74 8.19
N LEU A 9 7.91 -17.22 7.37
CA LEU A 9 6.53 -16.72 7.41
C LEU A 9 5.53 -17.85 7.59
N THR A 10 4.43 -17.57 8.26
CA THR A 10 3.33 -18.50 8.42
C THR A 10 2.02 -17.74 8.49
N ILE A 11 0.92 -18.46 8.37
CA ILE A 11 -0.43 -17.90 8.46
C ILE A 11 -1.02 -18.33 9.79
N LYS A 12 -1.58 -17.38 10.52
CA LYS A 12 -2.19 -17.61 11.84
C LYS A 12 -3.39 -16.68 12.01
N PRO A 13 -4.29 -16.99 12.97
CA PRO A 13 -5.36 -16.04 13.30
C PRO A 13 -4.79 -14.70 13.70
N SER A 14 -5.39 -13.64 13.17
CA SER A 14 -4.93 -12.25 13.37
C SER A 14 -5.83 -11.52 14.36
N LEU A 15 -5.25 -10.61 15.12
CA LEU A 15 -6.03 -9.71 15.97
C LEU A 15 -6.65 -8.58 15.15
N ILE A 16 -6.16 -8.37 13.94
CA ILE A 16 -6.68 -7.32 13.06
C ILE A 16 -7.91 -7.80 12.31
N SER A 17 -7.78 -8.89 11.59
CA SER A 17 -8.87 -9.44 10.80
C SER A 17 -8.56 -10.86 10.35
N GLY A 18 -9.46 -11.79 10.59
CA GLY A 18 -9.37 -13.15 10.09
C GLY A 18 -8.02 -13.82 10.30
N LEU A 19 -7.41 -14.26 9.21
CA LEU A 19 -6.06 -14.81 9.21
C LEU A 19 -5.07 -13.73 8.81
N GLY A 20 -3.85 -13.84 9.30
CA GLY A 20 -2.80 -12.89 8.98
C GLY A 20 -1.48 -13.59 8.70
N LEU A 21 -0.51 -12.81 8.25
CA LEU A 21 0.81 -13.27 7.90
C LEU A 21 1.75 -12.95 9.07
N PHE A 22 2.43 -13.95 9.60
CA PHE A 22 3.26 -13.80 10.80
C PHE A 22 4.68 -14.27 10.57
N ALA A 23 5.62 -13.59 11.22
CA ALA A 23 7.02 -14.00 11.20
C ALA A 23 7.26 -15.16 12.13
N THR A 24 8.01 -16.16 11.69
CA THR A 24 8.42 -17.30 12.51
C THR A 24 9.88 -17.19 12.95
N ALA A 25 10.55 -16.11 12.55
CA ALA A 25 11.92 -15.80 12.94
C ALA A 25 12.15 -14.32 12.69
N GLY A 26 13.23 -13.78 13.18
CA GLY A 26 13.57 -12.37 12.93
C GLY A 26 13.80 -12.10 11.45
N ILE A 27 13.36 -10.95 10.98
CA ILE A 27 13.54 -10.51 9.58
C ILE A 27 14.13 -9.11 9.61
N ALA A 28 15.22 -8.91 8.91
CA ALA A 28 15.89 -7.62 8.90
C ALA A 28 15.14 -6.59 8.06
N GLN A 29 15.25 -5.33 8.43
CA GLN A 29 14.71 -4.21 7.67
C GLN A 29 15.23 -4.26 6.23
N GLY A 30 14.36 -3.94 5.28
CA GLY A 30 14.74 -3.92 3.87
C GLY A 30 14.76 -5.28 3.18
N THR A 31 14.24 -6.31 3.85
CA THR A 31 14.20 -7.65 3.26
C THR A 31 13.06 -7.74 2.25
N ASN A 32 13.39 -8.20 1.04
CA ASN A 32 12.41 -8.49 0.01
C ASN A 32 11.88 -9.90 0.25
N LEU A 33 10.61 -10.00 0.61
CA LEU A 33 9.99 -11.28 0.95
C LEU A 33 9.37 -12.00 -0.23
N GLY A 34 9.34 -11.36 -1.39
CA GLY A 34 8.79 -11.98 -2.60
C GLY A 34 7.56 -11.27 -3.12
N THR A 35 6.96 -11.85 -4.13
CA THR A 35 5.87 -11.24 -4.87
C THR A 35 4.54 -11.39 -4.15
N THR A 36 3.83 -10.27 -3.99
CA THR A 36 2.49 -10.26 -3.40
C THR A 36 1.41 -10.29 -4.46
N HIS A 37 1.63 -9.58 -5.55
CA HIS A 37 0.65 -9.42 -6.62
C HIS A 37 1.33 -9.43 -7.97
N ILE A 38 0.61 -9.97 -8.96
CA ILE A 38 1.07 -10.04 -10.35
C ILE A 38 -0.05 -9.49 -11.23
N LYS A 39 0.32 -8.71 -12.23
CA LYS A 39 -0.65 -8.19 -13.20
C LYS A 39 -0.47 -8.94 -14.51
N VAL A 40 -1.55 -9.55 -15.00
CA VAL A 40 -1.56 -10.29 -16.26
C VAL A 40 -2.76 -9.83 -17.06
N ASP A 41 -2.52 -9.36 -18.28
CA ASP A 41 -3.58 -8.90 -19.18
C ASP A 41 -4.54 -7.90 -18.52
N GLY A 42 -3.98 -6.98 -17.73
CA GLY A 42 -4.77 -5.94 -17.06
C GLY A 42 -5.44 -6.39 -15.77
N GLU A 43 -5.37 -7.66 -15.42
CA GLU A 43 -5.94 -8.18 -14.18
C GLU A 43 -4.86 -8.41 -13.15
N ILE A 44 -5.20 -8.13 -11.88
CA ILE A 44 -4.27 -8.31 -10.77
C ILE A 44 -4.61 -9.57 -10.00
N PHE A 45 -3.62 -10.44 -9.85
CA PHE A 45 -3.74 -11.68 -9.10
C PHE A 45 -2.85 -11.60 -7.86
N ARG A 46 -3.34 -12.11 -6.76
CA ARG A 46 -2.55 -12.15 -5.52
C ARG A 46 -1.91 -13.53 -5.34
N THR A 47 -0.72 -13.51 -4.75
CA THR A 47 -0.07 -14.73 -4.30
C THR A 47 -0.54 -15.02 -2.87
N PRO A 48 -0.23 -16.19 -2.29
CA PRO A 48 -0.51 -16.41 -0.88
C PRO A 48 0.10 -15.35 0.03
N LEU A 49 1.27 -14.82 -0.31
CA LEU A 49 1.92 -13.77 0.45
C LEU A 49 1.07 -12.49 0.47
N GLY A 50 0.48 -12.12 -0.65
CA GLY A 50 -0.38 -10.96 -0.74
C GLY A 50 -1.80 -11.21 -0.30
N GLY A 51 -2.22 -12.48 -0.24
CA GLY A 51 -3.59 -12.84 0.07
C GLY A 51 -3.94 -12.82 1.55
N PHE A 52 -2.94 -12.95 2.41
CA PHE A 52 -3.17 -13.05 3.85
C PHE A 52 -2.61 -11.88 4.65
N ILE A 53 -2.04 -10.89 3.99
CA ILE A 53 -1.47 -9.74 4.70
C ILE A 53 -2.58 -8.74 5.02
N ASN A 54 -2.65 -8.31 6.26
CA ASN A 54 -3.64 -7.34 6.72
C ASN A 54 -3.12 -5.91 6.63
N CYS A 55 -4.03 -4.95 6.72
CA CYS A 55 -3.70 -3.54 6.73
C CYS A 55 -3.57 -2.99 8.13
N ASP A 56 -2.63 -2.07 8.33
CA ASP A 56 -2.46 -1.37 9.58
C ASP A 56 -1.87 0.01 9.27
N GLU A 57 -2.33 1.02 9.99
CA GLU A 57 -1.80 2.38 9.85
C GLU A 57 -0.31 2.42 10.18
N ASN A 58 0.12 1.60 11.13
CA ASN A 58 1.53 1.50 11.53
C ASN A 58 2.15 0.25 10.88
N ALA A 59 1.97 0.11 9.58
CA ALA A 59 2.46 -1.05 8.86
C ALA A 59 3.98 -1.21 8.96
N ASN A 60 4.41 -2.45 9.00
CA ASN A 60 5.84 -2.79 9.04
C ASN A 60 6.39 -3.23 7.69
N CYS A 61 5.57 -3.25 6.67
CA CYS A 61 5.98 -3.63 5.32
C CYS A 61 5.40 -2.67 4.28
N VAL A 62 5.99 -2.71 3.10
CA VAL A 62 5.54 -1.91 1.96
C VAL A 62 5.51 -2.79 0.72
N LYS A 63 4.60 -2.49 -0.20
CA LYS A 63 4.56 -3.10 -1.52
C LYS A 63 5.43 -2.26 -2.45
N VAL A 64 6.38 -2.90 -3.10
CA VAL A 64 7.26 -2.23 -4.04
C VAL A 64 6.96 -2.75 -5.44
N GLU A 65 6.69 -1.81 -6.35
CA GLU A 65 6.43 -2.12 -7.72
C GLU A 65 7.72 -2.53 -8.41
N MET A 66 7.69 -3.67 -9.08
CA MET A 66 8.86 -4.18 -9.78
C MET A 66 8.69 -3.97 -11.28
N ARG A 67 9.72 -3.43 -11.91
CA ARG A 67 9.72 -3.21 -13.35
C ARG A 67 10.88 -3.92 -13.99
N THR A 68 10.61 -4.54 -15.13
CA THR A 68 11.64 -5.06 -15.98
C THR A 68 11.90 -4.01 -17.05
N GLU A 69 13.14 -3.83 -17.45
CA GLU A 69 13.50 -2.84 -18.45
C GLU A 69 12.64 -2.99 -19.69
N GLY A 70 12.06 -1.89 -20.12
CA GLY A 70 11.22 -1.84 -21.31
C GLY A 70 9.80 -2.36 -21.13
N SER A 71 9.41 -2.73 -19.92
CA SER A 71 8.06 -3.22 -19.69
C SER A 71 7.29 -2.37 -18.68
N ILE A 72 5.98 -2.57 -18.70
CA ILE A 72 5.09 -1.94 -17.72
C ILE A 72 5.22 -2.71 -16.41
N SER A 73 5.02 -2.04 -15.29
CA SER A 73 5.01 -2.71 -14.00
C SER A 73 3.97 -3.81 -13.98
N ASP A 74 4.40 -5.02 -13.70
CA ASP A 74 3.55 -6.19 -13.74
C ASP A 74 3.57 -7.00 -12.45
N LYS A 75 4.34 -6.60 -11.47
CA LYS A 75 4.32 -7.28 -10.18
C LYS A 75 4.75 -6.37 -9.04
N TRP A 76 4.38 -6.75 -7.84
CA TRP A 76 4.69 -6.02 -6.61
C TRP A 76 5.27 -6.98 -5.60
N ASN A 77 6.35 -6.57 -4.94
CA ASN A 77 7.01 -7.37 -3.93
C ASN A 77 6.81 -6.76 -2.55
N LEU A 78 6.86 -7.61 -1.54
CA LEU A 78 6.74 -7.20 -0.15
C LEU A 78 8.12 -6.95 0.42
N VAL A 79 8.34 -5.77 0.97
CA VAL A 79 9.62 -5.39 1.56
C VAL A 79 9.39 -4.87 2.97
N THR A 80 10.22 -5.30 3.92
CA THR A 80 10.08 -4.87 5.30
C THR A 80 10.59 -3.44 5.49
N LEU A 81 9.83 -2.64 6.25
CA LEU A 81 10.19 -1.25 6.54
C LEU A 81 11.07 -1.12 7.78
N ARG A 82 11.04 -2.12 8.64
CA ARG A 82 11.86 -2.17 9.85
C ARG A 82 12.18 -3.62 10.19
N ASN A 83 12.97 -3.81 11.22
CA ASN A 83 13.24 -5.17 11.70
C ASN A 83 11.94 -5.76 12.25
N ILE A 84 11.70 -7.01 11.95
CA ILE A 84 10.51 -7.74 12.40
C ILE A 84 10.96 -8.86 13.31
N THR A 85 10.27 -9.00 14.44
CA THR A 85 10.61 -10.03 15.41
C THR A 85 9.78 -11.30 15.20
N ASN A 86 10.27 -12.41 15.71
CA ASN A 86 9.54 -13.68 15.69
C ASN A 86 8.17 -13.48 16.35
N GLY A 87 7.12 -13.91 15.69
CA GLY A 87 5.75 -13.81 16.20
C GLY A 87 5.03 -12.53 15.83
N GLU A 88 5.72 -11.60 15.22
CA GLU A 88 5.10 -10.34 14.82
C GLU A 88 4.29 -10.51 13.54
N GLU A 89 3.13 -9.89 13.46
CA GLU A 89 2.31 -9.90 12.25
C GLU A 89 2.87 -8.91 11.24
N LEU A 90 2.98 -9.33 9.98
CA LEU A 90 3.37 -8.45 8.90
C LEU A 90 2.14 -7.73 8.37
N THR A 91 2.26 -6.43 8.15
CA THR A 91 1.12 -5.61 7.74
C THR A 91 1.54 -4.62 6.66
N LEU A 92 0.55 -4.22 5.86
CA LEU A 92 0.71 -3.18 4.84
C LEU A 92 -0.21 -2.03 5.21
N LYS A 93 0.16 -0.82 4.85
CA LYS A 93 -0.73 0.31 5.05
C LYS A 93 -1.95 0.18 4.12
N TYR A 94 -1.71 -0.25 2.89
CA TYR A 94 -2.78 -0.54 1.94
C TYR A 94 -2.43 -1.77 1.14
N THR A 95 -3.45 -2.58 0.80
CA THR A 95 -3.33 -3.65 -0.20
C THR A 95 -4.32 -3.33 -1.32
N PHE A 96 -4.21 -4.01 -2.45
CA PHE A 96 -5.18 -3.81 -3.52
C PHE A 96 -6.58 -4.24 -3.10
N TYR A 97 -6.68 -5.16 -2.15
CA TYR A 97 -7.97 -5.69 -1.72
C TYR A 97 -8.58 -4.93 -0.55
N THR A 98 -7.77 -4.14 0.14
CA THR A 98 -8.27 -3.22 1.13
C THR A 98 -8.67 -1.90 0.49
N ILE A 99 -8.25 -1.66 -0.75
CA ILE A 99 -8.76 -0.54 -1.52
C ILE A 99 -10.11 -0.98 -2.05
N THR A 100 -11.10 -1.00 -1.17
CA THR A 100 -12.46 -1.38 -1.50
C THR A 100 -13.12 -0.26 -2.29
N LYS A 101 -14.29 -0.56 -2.85
CA LYS A 101 -15.08 0.45 -3.54
C LYS A 101 -15.30 1.67 -2.64
N ASP A 102 -15.64 1.43 -1.38
CA ASP A 102 -15.88 2.52 -0.43
C ASP A 102 -14.64 3.36 -0.20
N PHE A 103 -13.49 2.71 -0.07
CA PHE A 103 -12.24 3.40 0.10
C PHE A 103 -11.92 4.27 -1.12
N LEU A 104 -12.13 3.74 -2.31
CA LEU A 104 -11.90 4.48 -3.55
C LEU A 104 -12.83 5.67 -3.65
N GLU A 105 -14.09 5.51 -3.26
CA GLU A 105 -15.04 6.60 -3.25
C GLU A 105 -14.62 7.71 -2.29
N GLU A 106 -14.13 7.34 -1.11
CA GLU A 106 -13.62 8.31 -0.15
C GLU A 106 -12.39 9.03 -0.69
N ALA A 107 -11.47 8.31 -1.28
CA ALA A 107 -10.27 8.89 -1.85
C ALA A 107 -10.62 9.86 -2.97
N GLU A 108 -11.60 9.52 -3.79
CA GLU A 108 -12.06 10.41 -4.84
C GLU A 108 -12.73 11.66 -4.28
N LYS A 109 -13.50 11.52 -3.21
CA LYS A 109 -14.12 12.65 -2.55
C LYS A 109 -13.08 13.60 -2.00
N GLU A 110 -12.05 13.07 -1.36
CA GLU A 110 -10.97 13.88 -0.83
C GLU A 110 -10.23 14.61 -1.95
N LYS A 111 -9.93 13.91 -3.02
CA LYS A 111 -9.25 14.48 -4.17
C LYS A 111 -10.10 15.60 -4.79
N LYS A 112 -11.40 15.34 -4.96
CA LYS A 112 -12.31 16.32 -5.51
C LYS A 112 -12.41 17.55 -4.62
N ALA A 113 -12.53 17.35 -3.31
CA ALA A 113 -12.57 18.45 -2.35
C ALA A 113 -11.32 19.31 -2.43
N LEU A 114 -10.16 18.68 -2.58
CA LEU A 114 -8.90 19.40 -2.72
C LEU A 114 -8.83 20.17 -4.04
N GLU A 115 -9.32 19.57 -5.11
CA GLU A 115 -9.37 20.26 -6.40
C GLU A 115 -10.29 21.46 -6.34
N GLU A 116 -11.45 21.31 -5.73
CA GLU A 116 -12.40 22.42 -5.57
C GLU A 116 -11.81 23.54 -4.72
N SER A 117 -11.13 23.17 -3.63
CA SER A 117 -10.45 24.13 -2.78
C SER A 117 -9.38 24.89 -3.53
N TYR A 118 -8.62 24.19 -4.37
CA TYR A 118 -7.60 24.79 -5.20
C TYR A 118 -8.21 25.77 -6.20
N GLN A 119 -9.29 25.35 -6.88
CA GLN A 119 -9.97 26.22 -7.85
C GLN A 119 -10.51 27.47 -7.19
N GLU A 120 -11.05 27.33 -5.99
CA GLU A 120 -11.54 28.48 -5.22
C GLU A 120 -10.39 29.42 -4.89
N SER A 121 -9.26 28.89 -4.46
CA SER A 121 -8.07 29.70 -4.19
C SER A 121 -7.60 30.45 -5.43
N VAL A 122 -7.57 29.79 -6.57
CA VAL A 122 -7.15 30.41 -7.82
C VAL A 122 -8.10 31.54 -8.21
N ARG A 123 -9.39 31.30 -8.06
CA ARG A 123 -10.40 32.30 -8.37
C ARG A 123 -10.25 33.53 -7.48
N GLN A 124 -10.10 33.32 -6.19
CA GLN A 124 -9.91 34.41 -5.23
C GLN A 124 -8.63 35.18 -5.53
N THR A 125 -7.60 34.48 -5.93
CA THR A 125 -6.34 35.07 -6.29
C THR A 125 -6.49 36.03 -7.47
N LYS A 126 -7.23 35.62 -8.49
CA LYS A 126 -7.48 36.45 -9.65
C LYS A 126 -8.24 37.71 -9.26
N GLU A 127 -9.21 37.57 -8.38
CA GLU A 127 -10.00 38.72 -7.92
C GLU A 127 -9.19 39.69 -7.08
N ARG A 128 -8.29 39.16 -6.26
CA ARG A 128 -7.48 39.97 -5.36
C ARG A 128 -6.14 40.38 -5.94
N LYS A 129 -5.78 39.85 -7.07
CA LYS A 129 -4.48 40.03 -7.68
C LYS A 129 -3.34 39.51 -6.81
N HIS A 130 -3.64 38.52 -5.96
CA HIS A 130 -2.68 37.84 -5.13
C HIS A 130 -2.84 36.35 -5.34
N PHE A 131 -1.74 35.64 -5.35
CA PHE A 131 -1.78 34.22 -5.48
C PHE A 131 -1.10 33.54 -4.30
N HIS A 132 -1.78 32.55 -3.72
CA HIS A 132 -1.26 31.78 -2.61
C HIS A 132 -1.34 30.30 -2.93
N PRO A 133 -0.27 29.73 -3.46
CA PRO A 133 -0.28 28.32 -3.87
C PRO A 133 -0.35 27.34 -2.73
N LYS A 134 -0.21 27.77 -1.52
CA LYS A 134 -0.17 26.83 -0.41
C LYS A 134 -1.46 26.06 -0.18
N ALA A 135 -2.53 26.45 -0.82
CA ALA A 135 -3.74 25.66 -0.77
C ALA A 135 -3.57 24.26 -1.36
N ILE A 136 -2.50 24.08 -2.11
CA ILE A 136 -2.24 22.83 -2.74
C ILE A 136 -1.30 22.00 -1.94
N ASP A 137 -0.60 22.63 -1.03
CA ASP A 137 0.46 21.98 -0.35
C ASP A 137 0.01 20.99 0.67
N GLY A 138 -1.16 21.01 1.03
CA GLY A 138 -1.68 20.12 2.00
C GLY A 138 -1.70 18.70 1.53
N TYR A 139 -1.14 18.43 0.39
CA TYR A 139 -1.29 17.26 -0.15
C TYR A 139 -0.12 16.62 -0.30
N GLY A 140 -0.01 16.73 0.05
CA GLY A 140 0.82 16.51 -0.13
C GLY A 140 1.06 16.95 -0.69
N ASP A 141 0.67 17.35 -0.95
CA ASP A 141 0.45 18.11 -1.04
C ASP A 141 0.53 17.95 -0.61
#